data_2ea9d05b555bd21192e59920846bad36
#
_entry.id   2ea9d05b555bd21192e59920846bad36
#
_cell.length_a   1.000
_cell.length_b   1.000
_cell.length_c   1.000
_cell.angle_alpha   90.00
_cell.angle_beta   90.00
_cell.angle_gamma   90.00
#
_symmetry.space_group_name_H-M   'P 1'
#
loop_
_entity.id
_entity.type
_entity.pdbx_description
1 polymer ?
#
loop_
_entity_poly.entity_id
_entity_poly.type
_entity_poly.pdbx_seq_one_letter_code
_entity_poly.pdbx_strand_id
1 'polypeptide(L)'
;MGTVRNARVNQGGPKCAGIVGLGLIGGSFARGYAQAGVRVLAWDPDDDVMTAASMGTVAGELNDKTLGECDIIVLACYPEACIEWLEAHAQALADATDTEAIMGPVVIDTVGVKGIVCERAFELAREHGFYFVGAHPMAGTQFSGYANSRAD
;
A
#
# COMPACT_ATOMS: atom_id res chain seq x y z
N MET A 1 33.64 7.25 -16.52
CA MET A 1 32.38 6.67 -17.01
C MET A 1 31.82 5.79 -15.91
N GLY A 2 30.86 6.31 -15.18
CA GLY A 2 30.16 5.57 -14.15
C GLY A 2 29.25 4.52 -14.78
N THR A 3 29.53 3.27 -14.49
CA THR A 3 28.63 2.16 -14.83
C THR A 3 27.32 2.41 -14.11
N VAL A 4 26.27 2.75 -14.85
CA VAL A 4 24.90 2.71 -14.33
C VAL A 4 24.69 1.27 -13.88
N ARG A 5 24.80 1.03 -12.57
CA ARG A 5 24.34 -0.22 -11.99
C ARG A 5 22.84 -0.23 -12.26
N ASN A 6 22.42 -1.11 -13.16
CA ASN A 6 21.02 -1.42 -13.36
C ASN A 6 20.38 -1.57 -11.99
N ALA A 7 19.51 -0.62 -11.65
CA ALA A 7 18.56 -0.81 -10.57
C ALA A 7 18.00 -2.21 -10.79
N ARG A 8 18.08 -3.05 -9.79
CA ARG A 8 17.55 -4.41 -9.88
C ARG A 8 16.07 -4.27 -10.21
N VAL A 9 15.74 -4.35 -11.48
CA VAL A 9 14.39 -4.73 -11.89
C VAL A 9 14.23 -6.11 -11.28
N ASN A 10 13.56 -6.14 -10.13
CA ASN A 10 13.24 -7.38 -9.45
C ASN A 10 12.40 -8.17 -10.46
N GLN A 11 12.96 -9.23 -11.04
CA GLN A 11 12.26 -10.08 -12.00
C GLN A 11 11.17 -10.95 -11.34
N GLY A 12 10.91 -10.72 -10.05
CA GLY A 12 9.79 -11.25 -9.30
C GLY A 12 9.09 -10.10 -8.59
N GLY A 13 7.78 -10.04 -8.57
CA GLY A 13 6.98 -9.01 -7.92
C GLY A 13 7.37 -8.71 -6.46
N PRO A 14 6.60 -7.90 -5.73
CA PRO A 14 6.92 -7.52 -4.36
C PRO A 14 7.02 -8.76 -3.48
N LYS A 15 7.92 -8.73 -2.49
CA LYS A 15 8.03 -9.77 -1.46
C LYS A 15 7.13 -9.51 -0.27
N CYS A 16 6.87 -8.23 0.01
CA CYS A 16 6.00 -7.77 1.08
C CYS A 16 5.13 -6.61 0.57
N ALA A 17 3.84 -6.70 0.80
CA ALA A 17 2.86 -5.68 0.46
C ALA A 17 2.14 -5.19 1.70
N GLY A 18 2.01 -3.88 1.85
CA GLY A 18 1.19 -3.23 2.87
C GLY A 18 -0.16 -2.83 2.29
N ILE A 19 -1.23 -3.05 3.02
CA ILE A 19 -2.59 -2.69 2.60
C ILE A 19 -3.19 -1.77 3.67
N VAL A 20 -3.59 -0.58 3.27
CA VAL A 20 -4.28 0.39 4.11
C VAL A 20 -5.76 0.39 3.74
N GLY A 21 -6.59 -0.13 4.62
CA GLY A 21 -8.01 -0.37 4.40
C GLY A 21 -8.30 -1.73 3.77
N LEU A 22 -9.04 -2.55 4.49
CA LEU A 22 -9.42 -3.91 4.11
C LEU A 22 -10.91 -4.00 3.70
N GLY A 23 -11.36 -3.06 2.87
CA GLY A 23 -12.66 -3.16 2.22
C GLY A 23 -12.65 -4.15 1.06
N LEU A 24 -13.54 -3.98 0.10
CA LEU A 24 -13.60 -4.82 -1.10
C LEU A 24 -12.27 -4.77 -1.88
N ILE A 25 -11.79 -3.58 -2.19
CA ILE A 25 -10.58 -3.39 -3.01
C ILE A 25 -9.33 -3.80 -2.23
N GLY A 26 -9.13 -3.26 -1.03
CA GLY A 26 -7.97 -3.60 -0.19
C GLY A 26 -7.91 -5.07 0.18
N GLY A 27 -9.04 -5.66 0.52
CA GLY A 27 -9.16 -7.10 0.77
C GLY A 27 -8.83 -7.95 -0.45
N SER A 28 -9.23 -7.51 -1.66
CA SER A 28 -8.90 -8.21 -2.90
C SER A 28 -7.40 -8.15 -3.22
N PHE A 29 -6.77 -6.99 -3.03
CA PHE A 29 -5.31 -6.87 -3.12
C PHE A 29 -4.60 -7.78 -2.11
N ALA A 30 -5.04 -7.75 -0.84
CA ALA A 30 -4.46 -8.59 0.21
C ALA A 30 -4.53 -10.08 -0.14
N ARG A 31 -5.70 -10.55 -0.59
CA ARG A 31 -5.90 -11.96 -1.00
C ARG A 31 -5.07 -12.32 -2.23
N GLY A 32 -5.04 -11.44 -3.23
CA GLY A 32 -4.25 -11.66 -4.45
C GLY A 32 -2.76 -11.76 -4.16
N TYR A 33 -2.23 -10.87 -3.35
CA TYR A 33 -0.82 -10.93 -2.92
C TYR A 33 -0.53 -12.18 -2.10
N ALA A 34 -1.37 -12.51 -1.11
CA ALA A 34 -1.19 -13.71 -0.29
C ALA A 34 -1.23 -14.99 -1.14
N GLN A 35 -2.14 -15.09 -2.10
CA GLN A 35 -2.22 -16.21 -3.03
C GLN A 35 -0.97 -16.32 -3.92
N ALA A 36 -0.37 -15.20 -4.28
CA ALA A 36 0.88 -15.14 -5.03
C ALA A 36 2.14 -15.42 -4.17
N GLY A 37 1.97 -15.73 -2.88
CA GLY A 37 3.08 -15.99 -1.96
C GLY A 37 3.77 -14.74 -1.43
N VAL A 38 3.16 -13.57 -1.59
CA VAL A 38 3.65 -12.28 -1.06
C VAL A 38 3.21 -12.15 0.39
N ARG A 39 4.14 -11.75 1.27
CA ARG A 39 3.79 -11.43 2.66
C ARG A 39 2.93 -10.19 2.70
N VAL A 40 1.80 -10.23 3.38
CA VAL A 40 0.85 -9.13 3.47
C VAL A 40 0.83 -8.57 4.89
N LEU A 41 1.08 -7.28 5.02
CA LEU A 41 0.82 -6.49 6.22
C LEU A 41 -0.40 -5.60 5.93
N ALA A 42 -1.24 -5.36 6.92
CA ALA A 42 -2.41 -4.52 6.72
C ALA A 42 -2.75 -3.67 7.93
N TRP A 43 -3.49 -2.62 7.67
CA TRP A 43 -4.14 -1.81 8.69
C TRP A 43 -5.58 -1.49 8.26
N ASP A 44 -6.50 -1.67 9.19
CA ASP A 44 -7.90 -1.26 9.07
C ASP A 44 -8.37 -0.77 10.45
N PRO A 45 -9.21 0.26 10.53
CA PRO A 45 -9.73 0.75 11.81
C PRO A 45 -10.70 -0.22 12.49
N ASP A 46 -11.19 -1.23 11.77
CA ASP A 46 -12.11 -2.24 12.28
C ASP A 46 -11.34 -3.50 12.73
N ASP A 47 -11.30 -3.71 14.05
CA ASP A 47 -10.59 -4.85 14.66
C ASP A 47 -11.17 -6.20 14.24
N ASP A 48 -12.48 -6.29 13.95
CA ASP A 48 -13.11 -7.53 13.49
C ASP A 48 -12.64 -7.87 12.07
N VAL A 49 -12.49 -6.85 11.22
CA VAL A 49 -11.94 -7.02 9.87
C VAL A 49 -10.48 -7.46 9.94
N MET A 50 -9.65 -6.84 10.79
CA MET A 50 -8.26 -7.24 11.01
C MET A 50 -8.15 -8.67 11.51
N THR A 51 -9.00 -9.06 12.45
CA THR A 51 -9.05 -10.42 12.98
C THR A 51 -9.42 -11.43 11.88
N ALA A 52 -10.46 -11.16 11.09
CA ALA A 52 -10.87 -12.02 9.98
C ALA A 52 -9.77 -12.15 8.92
N ALA A 53 -9.10 -11.07 8.57
CA ALA A 53 -8.01 -11.07 7.59
C ALA A 53 -6.78 -11.84 8.08
N SER A 54 -6.46 -11.80 9.36
CA SER A 54 -5.33 -12.53 9.96
C SER A 54 -5.48 -14.05 9.92
N MET A 55 -6.69 -14.56 9.69
CA MET A 55 -6.98 -15.98 9.62
C MET A 55 -6.55 -16.66 8.30
N GLY A 56 -5.61 -16.11 7.56
CA GLY A 56 -5.04 -16.75 6.37
C GLY A 56 -4.61 -15.81 5.24
N THR A 57 -4.78 -14.51 5.41
CA THR A 57 -4.44 -13.52 4.37
C THR A 57 -3.35 -12.55 4.85
N VAL A 58 -3.54 -11.95 6.01
CA VAL A 58 -2.65 -10.94 6.58
C VAL A 58 -1.71 -11.56 7.59
N ALA A 59 -0.41 -11.35 7.41
CA ALA A 59 0.64 -11.90 8.25
C ALA A 59 0.96 -11.03 9.49
N GLY A 60 0.57 -9.77 9.48
CA GLY A 60 0.83 -8.84 10.57
C GLY A 60 0.26 -7.45 10.34
N GLU A 61 0.41 -6.59 11.33
CA GLU A 61 -0.08 -5.21 11.28
C GLU A 61 0.90 -4.30 10.53
N LEU A 62 0.34 -3.42 9.70
CA LEU A 62 1.06 -2.34 9.05
C LEU A 62 1.06 -1.11 9.97
N ASN A 63 2.23 -0.71 10.41
CA ASN A 63 2.45 0.46 11.27
C ASN A 63 3.82 1.08 11.00
N ASP A 64 4.20 2.13 11.71
CA ASP A 64 5.47 2.85 11.52
C ASP A 64 6.72 1.96 11.66
N LYS A 65 6.63 0.88 12.43
CA LYS A 65 7.75 -0.06 12.62
C LYS A 65 7.86 -1.09 11.52
N THR A 66 6.77 -1.39 10.84
CA THR A 66 6.68 -2.48 9.88
C THR A 66 6.57 -2.01 8.44
N LEU A 67 6.15 -0.76 8.18
CA LEU A 67 5.96 -0.25 6.82
C LEU A 67 7.24 -0.30 5.97
N GLY A 68 8.41 -0.17 6.59
CA GLY A 68 9.70 -0.29 5.90
C GLY A 68 10.03 -1.69 5.38
N GLU A 69 9.30 -2.72 5.81
CA GLU A 69 9.43 -4.08 5.29
C GLU A 69 8.71 -4.25 3.94
N CYS A 70 7.81 -3.33 3.59
CA CYS A 70 7.02 -3.40 2.39
C CYS A 70 7.78 -2.88 1.16
N ASP A 71 7.59 -3.55 0.02
CA ASP A 71 8.03 -3.08 -1.29
C ASP A 71 6.96 -2.16 -1.92
N ILE A 72 5.70 -2.42 -1.61
CA ILE A 72 4.55 -1.65 -2.06
C ILE A 72 3.55 -1.47 -0.93
N ILE A 73 2.93 -0.29 -0.85
CA ILE A 73 1.85 0.01 0.08
C ILE A 73 0.65 0.50 -0.72
N VAL A 74 -0.47 -0.17 -0.59
CA VAL A 74 -1.71 0.11 -1.32
C VAL A 74 -2.68 0.84 -0.40
N LEU A 75 -3.03 2.08 -0.74
CA LEU A 75 -4.08 2.84 -0.06
C LEU A 75 -5.43 2.49 -0.69
N ALA A 76 -6.25 1.76 0.04
CA ALA A 76 -7.54 1.26 -0.40
C ALA A 76 -8.67 1.66 0.55
N CYS A 77 -8.65 2.89 0.99
CA CYS A 77 -9.64 3.51 1.86
C CYS A 77 -10.30 4.72 1.16
N TYR A 78 -11.25 5.36 1.82
CA TYR A 78 -11.85 6.58 1.30
C TYR A 78 -10.82 7.71 1.17
N PRO A 79 -11.04 8.68 0.24
CA PRO A 79 -10.06 9.74 -0.06
C PRO A 79 -9.52 10.46 1.17
N GLU A 80 -10.39 10.88 2.07
CA GLU A 80 -10.02 11.58 3.31
C GLU A 80 -9.15 10.69 4.21
N ALA A 81 -9.55 9.43 4.40
CA ALA A 81 -8.78 8.48 5.20
C ALA A 81 -7.40 8.16 4.60
N CYS A 82 -7.29 8.14 3.26
CA CYS A 82 -5.99 8.02 2.59
C CYS A 82 -5.07 9.19 2.92
N ILE A 83 -5.59 10.42 2.89
CA ILE A 83 -4.82 11.62 3.21
C ILE A 83 -4.42 11.61 4.68
N GLU A 84 -5.34 11.33 5.59
CA GLU A 84 -5.05 11.24 7.02
C GLU A 84 -3.98 10.20 7.33
N TRP A 85 -4.06 9.04 6.70
CA TRP A 85 -3.06 7.99 6.88
C TRP A 85 -1.68 8.44 6.36
N LEU A 86 -1.62 9.06 5.19
CA LEU A 86 -0.39 9.59 4.62
C LEU A 86 0.23 10.67 5.50
N GLU A 87 -0.56 11.60 6.00
CA GLU A 87 -0.09 12.66 6.90
C GLU A 87 0.47 12.09 8.21
N ALA A 88 -0.21 11.10 8.78
CA ALA A 88 0.22 10.44 10.01
C ALA A 88 1.52 9.63 9.83
N HIS A 89 1.76 9.06 8.67
CA HIS A 89 2.88 8.14 8.41
C HIS A 89 3.96 8.69 7.47
N ALA A 90 3.84 9.93 7.01
CA ALA A 90 4.76 10.54 6.03
C ALA A 90 6.23 10.50 6.49
N GLN A 91 6.49 10.77 7.76
CA GLN A 91 7.84 10.72 8.31
C GLN A 91 8.38 9.29 8.35
N ALA A 92 7.58 8.33 8.77
CA ALA A 92 7.97 6.92 8.78
C ALA A 92 8.25 6.38 7.36
N LEU A 93 7.46 6.81 6.36
CA LEU A 93 7.70 6.51 4.95
C LEU A 93 9.03 7.12 4.47
N ALA A 94 9.31 8.37 4.84
CA ALA A 94 10.57 9.02 4.52
C ALA A 94 11.76 8.29 5.14
N ASP A 95 11.67 7.90 6.40
CA ASP A 95 12.70 7.17 7.13
C ASP A 95 12.97 5.78 6.52
N ALA A 96 11.96 5.17 5.90
CA ALA A 96 12.05 3.88 5.21
C ALA A 96 12.54 4.00 3.75
N THR A 97 12.72 5.21 3.23
CA THR A 97 13.03 5.46 1.83
C THR A 97 14.45 6.03 1.68
N ASP A 98 15.26 5.39 0.85
CA ASP A 98 16.55 5.91 0.41
C ASP A 98 16.42 6.37 -1.05
N THR A 99 16.34 7.67 -1.25
CA THR A 99 16.17 8.27 -2.58
C THR A 99 17.43 8.21 -3.44
N GLU A 100 18.62 8.12 -2.84
CA GLU A 100 19.88 7.96 -3.56
C GLU A 100 20.06 6.54 -4.08
N ALA A 101 19.72 5.55 -3.25
CA ALA A 101 19.76 4.14 -3.63
C ALA A 101 18.51 3.69 -4.41
N ILE A 102 17.49 4.54 -4.51
CA ILE A 102 16.18 4.21 -5.11
C ILE A 102 15.59 2.96 -4.43
N MET A 103 15.56 2.99 -3.11
CA MET A 103 15.05 1.90 -2.26
C MET A 103 13.98 2.43 -1.31
N GLY A 104 13.03 1.59 -0.98
CA GLY A 104 11.94 1.88 -0.06
C GLY A 104 10.57 1.51 -0.63
N PRO A 105 9.52 1.60 0.19
CA PRO A 105 8.18 1.30 -0.27
C PRO A 105 7.67 2.31 -1.30
N VAL A 106 7.00 1.82 -2.33
CA VAL A 106 6.23 2.67 -3.25
C VAL A 106 4.78 2.67 -2.78
N VAL A 107 4.26 3.83 -2.45
CA VAL A 107 2.86 4.00 -2.08
C VAL A 107 2.02 4.22 -3.32
N ILE A 108 0.96 3.44 -3.48
CA ILE A 108 -0.05 3.62 -4.53
C ILE A 108 -1.42 3.84 -3.92
N ASP A 109 -2.26 4.63 -4.57
CA ASP A 109 -3.67 4.74 -4.20
C ASP A 109 -4.57 3.99 -5.20
N THR A 110 -5.77 3.66 -4.75
CA THR A 110 -6.79 3.00 -5.57
C THR A 110 -8.06 3.84 -5.72
N VAL A 111 -8.01 5.09 -5.29
CA VAL A 111 -9.16 5.99 -5.24
C VAL A 111 -9.60 6.40 -6.65
N GLY A 112 -10.90 6.36 -6.91
CA GLY A 112 -11.47 6.74 -8.21
C GLY A 112 -11.37 8.25 -8.51
N VAL A 113 -11.55 9.10 -7.51
CA VAL A 113 -11.46 10.56 -7.63
C VAL A 113 -10.04 11.01 -7.32
N LYS A 114 -9.22 11.21 -8.34
CA LYS A 114 -7.77 11.45 -8.22
C LYS A 114 -7.39 12.82 -7.68
N GLY A 115 -8.14 13.88 -8.04
CA GLY A 115 -7.72 15.27 -7.83
C GLY A 115 -7.21 15.54 -6.42
N ILE A 116 -8.06 15.35 -5.42
CA ILE A 116 -7.75 15.72 -4.02
C ILE A 116 -6.66 14.84 -3.43
N VAL A 117 -6.76 13.52 -3.62
CA VAL A 117 -5.80 12.56 -3.03
C VAL A 117 -4.43 12.68 -3.66
N CYS A 118 -4.34 12.71 -4.99
CA CYS A 118 -3.07 12.78 -5.68
C CYS A 118 -2.35 14.11 -5.42
N GLU A 119 -3.06 15.23 -5.42
CA GLU A 119 -2.47 16.53 -5.14
C GLU A 119 -1.77 16.55 -3.78
N ARG A 120 -2.50 16.18 -2.72
CA ARG A 120 -1.97 16.14 -1.37
C ARG A 120 -0.88 15.07 -1.18
N ALA A 121 -1.06 13.89 -1.77
CA ALA A 121 -0.09 12.80 -1.68
C ALA A 121 1.24 13.16 -2.37
N PHE A 122 1.20 13.81 -3.53
CA PHE A 122 2.42 14.28 -4.20
C PHE A 122 3.12 15.42 -3.43
N GLU A 123 2.36 16.30 -2.77
CA GLU A 123 2.95 17.31 -1.88
C GLU A 123 3.71 16.63 -0.74
N LEU A 124 3.06 15.74 0.00
CA LEU A 124 3.68 15.00 1.11
C LEU A 124 4.89 14.19 0.66
N ALA A 125 4.82 13.53 -0.49
CA ALA A 125 5.92 12.77 -1.04
C ALA A 125 7.14 13.64 -1.35
N ARG A 126 6.93 14.85 -1.87
CA ARG A 126 8.01 15.84 -2.12
C ARG A 126 8.55 16.44 -0.84
N GLU A 127 7.68 16.79 0.11
CA GLU A 127 8.07 17.41 1.38
C GLU A 127 8.90 16.46 2.26
N HIS A 128 8.52 15.19 2.31
CA HIS A 128 9.12 14.20 3.19
C HIS A 128 10.16 13.29 2.50
N GLY A 129 10.05 13.06 1.21
CA GLY A 129 10.98 12.22 0.45
C GLY A 129 10.61 10.74 0.44
N PHE A 130 9.42 10.40 -0.01
CA PHE A 130 8.99 9.03 -0.27
C PHE A 130 8.37 8.88 -1.68
N TYR A 131 8.16 7.64 -2.13
CA TYR A 131 7.61 7.38 -3.47
C TYR A 131 6.09 7.22 -3.43
N PHE A 132 5.41 7.97 -4.29
CA PHE A 132 3.97 7.88 -4.49
C PHE A 132 3.60 7.79 -5.97
N VAL A 133 2.67 6.91 -6.30
CA VAL A 133 2.11 6.74 -7.65
C VAL A 133 0.59 6.70 -7.55
N GLY A 134 -0.07 7.59 -8.29
CA GLY A 134 -1.53 7.55 -8.44
C GLY A 134 -1.94 6.37 -9.33
N ALA A 135 -2.83 5.51 -8.84
CA ALA A 135 -3.36 4.38 -9.58
C ALA A 135 -4.90 4.33 -9.49
N HIS A 136 -5.53 3.60 -10.39
CA HIS A 136 -6.96 3.34 -10.35
C HIS A 136 -7.23 1.96 -10.93
N PRO A 137 -7.39 0.93 -10.09
CA PRO A 137 -7.82 -0.37 -10.57
C PRO A 137 -9.24 -0.25 -11.13
N MET A 138 -9.40 -0.56 -12.41
CA MET A 138 -10.68 -0.50 -13.11
C MET A 138 -11.48 -1.79 -12.87
N ALA A 139 -11.64 -2.17 -11.60
CA ALA A 139 -12.36 -3.35 -11.19
C ALA A 139 -13.29 -3.01 -10.03
N GLY A 140 -14.42 -3.65 -9.97
CA GLY A 140 -15.38 -3.45 -8.90
C GLY A 140 -16.59 -4.36 -9.06
N THR A 141 -17.33 -4.51 -7.97
CA THR A 141 -18.61 -5.19 -7.93
C THR A 141 -19.65 -4.31 -7.22
N GLN A 142 -20.91 -4.72 -7.28
CA GLN A 142 -21.98 -4.05 -6.53
C GLN A 142 -21.93 -4.30 -5.01
N PHE A 143 -21.05 -5.19 -4.55
CA PHE A 143 -20.89 -5.53 -3.15
C PHE A 143 -19.75 -4.73 -2.52
N SER A 144 -19.74 -4.64 -1.19
CA SER A 144 -18.70 -3.95 -0.42
C SER A 144 -18.20 -4.81 0.74
N GLY A 145 -17.11 -4.38 1.36
CA GLY A 145 -16.52 -4.99 2.54
C GLY A 145 -15.59 -6.17 2.26
N TYR A 146 -14.76 -6.50 3.26
CA TYR A 146 -13.74 -7.54 3.18
C TYR A 146 -14.32 -8.93 2.85
N ALA A 147 -15.48 -9.28 3.39
CA ALA A 147 -16.13 -10.57 3.14
C ALA A 147 -16.45 -10.83 1.65
N ASN A 148 -16.60 -9.78 0.85
CA ASN A 148 -16.85 -9.86 -0.59
C ASN A 148 -15.57 -9.72 -1.44
N SER A 149 -14.42 -9.54 -0.82
CA SER A 149 -13.14 -9.43 -1.52
C SER A 149 -12.72 -10.78 -2.14
N ARG A 150 -12.01 -10.71 -3.26
CA ARG A 150 -11.57 -11.88 -4.04
C ARG A 150 -10.13 -11.71 -4.49
N ALA A 151 -9.46 -12.83 -4.74
CA ALA A 151 -8.11 -12.85 -5.29
C ALA A 151 -8.09 -12.86 -6.82
N ASP A 152 -9.21 -13.18 -7.47
CA ASP A 152 -9.43 -13.32 -8.91
C ASP A 152 -10.26 -12.18 -9.51
#